data_8ffba23418e53276cd992eb23e05978e
#
_entry.id   8ffba23418e53276cd992eb23e05978e
#
_cell.length_a   1.000
_cell.length_b   1.000
_cell.length_c   1.000
_cell.angle_alpha   90.00
_cell.angle_beta   90.00
_cell.angle_gamma   90.00
#
_symmetry.space_group_name_H-M   'P 1'
#
loop_
_entity.id
_entity.type
_entity.pdbx_description
1 polymer ?
#
loop_
_entity_poly.entity_id
_entity_poly.type
_entity_poly.pdbx_seq_one_letter_code
_entity_poly.pdbx_strand_id
1 'polypeptide(L)'
;VTAGTVDIDDRTADPGLAADLTAVRAEDDDWYALLLDSNSRAEILAAAAIVESLDPRKALFAQTSDTDCLDADSITDVMYSAADLDRFRTAILYHPTIGAGAAAAYVGNALGYDPGTVTWKFRELVGLTSYTLTSAQRAAVLAKAGNLIETVAGRSITCDGKVSGGEWIDVIHGLDWIRARMAERVFGVFVAQPAGKVPFSDKGIALLHTEVRAQLQEAQDRDVLDAGWTTSVPRAAALSSAQRQSRVLPSVTWAGRVTGAIHAINIRGRVAA
;
A
#
# COMPACT_ATOMS: atom_id res chain seq x y z
N VAL A 1 -8.66 -58.46 -17.14
CA VAL A 1 -8.66 -57.00 -16.88
C VAL A 1 -7.28 -56.63 -16.39
N THR A 2 -6.42 -56.09 -17.26
CA THR A 2 -5.09 -55.57 -16.93
C THR A 2 -5.27 -54.24 -16.19
N ALA A 3 -4.74 -54.15 -14.96
CA ALA A 3 -4.67 -52.92 -14.21
C ALA A 3 -3.80 -51.92 -14.99
N GLY A 4 -4.38 -50.83 -15.44
CA GLY A 4 -3.61 -49.72 -15.99
C GLY A 4 -2.92 -48.98 -14.85
N THR A 5 -1.60 -48.86 -14.94
CA THR A 5 -0.84 -47.92 -14.10
C THR A 5 -1.18 -46.51 -14.55
N VAL A 6 -1.71 -45.71 -13.64
CA VAL A 6 -1.78 -44.24 -13.82
C VAL A 6 -0.41 -43.73 -13.43
N ASP A 7 0.41 -43.38 -14.41
CA ASP A 7 1.61 -42.57 -14.18
C ASP A 7 1.12 -41.19 -13.79
N ILE A 8 1.32 -40.81 -12.53
CA ILE A 8 1.21 -39.44 -12.11
C ILE A 8 2.53 -38.80 -12.52
N ASP A 9 2.50 -38.13 -13.65
CA ASP A 9 3.63 -37.37 -14.16
C ASP A 9 4.21 -36.46 -13.07
N ASP A 10 5.54 -36.45 -12.98
CA ASP A 10 6.29 -35.57 -12.09
C ASP A 10 5.73 -34.16 -12.14
N ARG A 11 5.11 -33.73 -11.07
CA ARG A 11 4.91 -32.30 -10.85
C ARG A 11 6.30 -31.72 -10.81
N THR A 12 6.63 -30.88 -11.78
CA THR A 12 7.80 -30.00 -11.69
C THR A 12 7.82 -29.42 -10.30
N ALA A 13 8.94 -29.53 -9.60
CA ALA A 13 9.10 -29.03 -8.25
C ALA A 13 8.64 -27.55 -8.24
N ASP A 14 7.88 -27.18 -7.24
CA ASP A 14 7.42 -25.80 -7.05
C ASP A 14 8.63 -24.85 -7.14
N PRO A 15 8.67 -23.92 -8.12
CA PRO A 15 9.80 -22.99 -8.30
C PRO A 15 9.92 -22.00 -7.16
N GLY A 16 8.90 -21.90 -6.32
CA GLY A 16 8.83 -21.01 -5.17
C GLY A 16 8.36 -19.60 -5.50
N LEU A 17 7.88 -18.92 -4.48
CA LEU A 17 7.21 -17.61 -4.54
C LEU A 17 7.93 -16.55 -5.38
N ALA A 18 9.27 -16.48 -5.33
CA ALA A 18 10.05 -15.50 -6.09
C ALA A 18 9.98 -15.72 -7.60
N ALA A 19 10.01 -17.00 -8.01
CA ALA A 19 9.88 -17.38 -9.41
C ALA A 19 8.45 -17.14 -9.91
N ASP A 20 7.45 -17.47 -9.10
CA ASP A 20 6.05 -17.25 -9.42
C ASP A 20 5.73 -15.76 -9.59
N LEU A 21 6.18 -14.90 -8.67
CA LEU A 21 6.00 -13.47 -8.79
C LEU A 21 6.73 -12.88 -10.01
N THR A 22 7.89 -13.43 -10.34
CA THR A 22 8.62 -13.04 -11.55
C THR A 22 7.84 -13.41 -12.81
N ALA A 23 7.27 -14.60 -12.85
CA ALA A 23 6.44 -15.07 -13.97
C ALA A 23 5.15 -14.25 -14.12
N VAL A 24 4.44 -13.99 -13.01
CA VAL A 24 3.23 -13.14 -13.00
C VAL A 24 3.54 -11.74 -13.53
N ARG A 25 4.63 -11.13 -13.08
CA ARG A 25 5.03 -9.79 -13.53
C ARG A 25 5.51 -9.75 -14.98
N ALA A 26 6.04 -10.84 -15.48
CA ALA A 26 6.42 -10.94 -16.90
C ALA A 26 5.19 -11.00 -17.81
N GLU A 27 4.09 -11.57 -17.33
CA GLU A 27 2.84 -11.67 -18.07
C GLU A 27 2.00 -10.37 -17.93
N ASP A 28 1.82 -9.90 -16.70
CA ASP A 28 1.09 -8.66 -16.40
C ASP A 28 1.66 -8.02 -15.12
N ASP A 29 2.12 -6.78 -15.20
CA ASP A 29 2.59 -5.98 -14.06
C ASP A 29 1.62 -4.81 -13.73
N ASP A 30 0.44 -4.76 -14.32
CA ASP A 30 -0.57 -3.73 -14.07
C ASP A 30 -1.53 -4.10 -12.92
N TRP A 31 -0.95 -4.36 -11.76
CA TRP A 31 -1.67 -4.60 -10.50
C TRP A 31 -0.99 -3.84 -9.35
N TYR A 32 -1.75 -3.54 -8.29
CA TYR A 32 -1.24 -2.82 -7.11
C TYR A 32 -1.09 -3.70 -5.88
N ALA A 33 -2.08 -4.55 -5.59
CA ALA A 33 -2.12 -5.35 -4.37
C ALA A 33 -1.79 -6.81 -4.65
N LEU A 34 -0.86 -7.36 -3.87
CA LEU A 34 -0.60 -8.79 -3.78
C LEU A 34 -1.33 -9.35 -2.56
N LEU A 35 -2.11 -10.39 -2.78
CA LEU A 35 -2.71 -11.20 -1.73
C LEU A 35 -2.01 -12.56 -1.67
N LEU A 36 -1.66 -12.96 -0.47
CA LEU A 36 -1.05 -14.27 -0.23
C LEU A 36 -2.09 -15.20 0.44
N ASP A 37 -2.32 -16.37 -0.13
CA ASP A 37 -3.21 -17.39 0.47
C ASP A 37 -2.53 -18.11 1.65
N SER A 38 -1.21 -18.06 1.72
CA SER A 38 -0.44 -18.68 2.78
C SER A 38 -0.48 -17.87 4.08
N ASN A 39 -0.58 -18.60 5.21
CA ASN A 39 -0.41 -18.08 6.57
C ASN A 39 1.02 -18.35 7.11
N SER A 40 1.90 -18.91 6.28
CA SER A 40 3.28 -19.23 6.67
C SER A 40 4.09 -17.94 6.90
N ARG A 41 4.68 -17.84 8.10
CA ARG A 41 5.59 -16.74 8.44
C ARG A 41 6.71 -16.58 7.40
N ALA A 42 7.31 -17.70 6.97
CA ALA A 42 8.43 -17.67 6.04
C ALA A 42 8.02 -17.11 4.67
N GLU A 43 6.86 -17.53 4.16
CA GLU A 43 6.35 -17.07 2.86
C GLU A 43 5.89 -15.62 2.91
N ILE A 44 5.21 -15.21 4.00
CA ILE A 44 4.80 -13.81 4.18
C ILE A 44 6.02 -12.88 4.20
N LEU A 45 7.08 -13.23 4.95
CA LEU A 45 8.30 -12.43 5.01
C LEU A 45 9.09 -12.44 3.69
N ALA A 46 9.07 -13.56 2.97
CA ALA A 46 9.69 -13.65 1.64
C ALA A 46 8.94 -12.78 0.62
N ALA A 47 7.61 -12.85 0.59
CA ALA A 47 6.77 -11.98 -0.23
C ALA A 47 6.98 -10.50 0.11
N ALA A 48 7.02 -10.16 1.40
CA ALA A 48 7.28 -8.81 1.87
C ALA A 48 8.63 -8.28 1.36
N ALA A 49 9.69 -9.07 1.46
CA ALA A 49 11.01 -8.68 0.98
C ALA A 49 11.03 -8.37 -0.53
N ILE A 50 10.29 -9.14 -1.32
CA ILE A 50 10.18 -8.91 -2.77
C ILE A 50 9.39 -7.62 -3.03
N VAL A 51 8.20 -7.48 -2.42
CA VAL A 51 7.29 -6.35 -2.67
C VAL A 51 7.91 -5.01 -2.30
N GLU A 52 8.71 -4.93 -1.23
CA GLU A 52 9.43 -3.71 -0.84
C GLU A 52 10.36 -3.17 -1.93
N SER A 53 10.89 -4.04 -2.80
CA SER A 53 11.85 -3.67 -3.84
C SER A 53 11.21 -3.38 -5.20
N LEU A 54 9.90 -3.59 -5.37
CA LEU A 54 9.25 -3.49 -6.67
C LEU A 54 9.08 -2.04 -7.15
N ASP A 55 9.28 -1.84 -8.45
CA ASP A 55 8.92 -0.65 -9.19
C ASP A 55 8.28 -1.07 -10.54
N PRO A 56 7.04 -0.67 -10.84
CA PRO A 56 6.16 0.19 -10.06
C PRO A 56 5.82 -0.40 -8.68
N ARG A 57 5.52 0.49 -7.74
CA ARG A 57 5.28 0.11 -6.34
C ARG A 57 4.04 -0.74 -6.19
N LYS A 58 4.16 -1.78 -5.37
CA LYS A 58 3.09 -2.72 -5.02
C LYS A 58 2.89 -2.74 -3.51
N ALA A 59 1.81 -3.33 -3.04
CA ALA A 59 1.53 -3.55 -1.62
C ALA A 59 1.18 -5.02 -1.38
N LEU A 60 1.67 -5.60 -0.29
CA LEU A 60 1.33 -6.95 0.16
C LEU A 60 0.29 -6.87 1.27
N PHE A 61 -0.75 -7.67 1.14
CA PHE A 61 -1.74 -7.90 2.19
C PHE A 61 -1.76 -9.39 2.53
N ALA A 62 -1.43 -9.70 3.77
CA ALA A 62 -1.38 -11.06 4.27
C ALA A 62 -2.26 -11.22 5.52
N GLN A 63 -2.66 -12.46 5.81
CA GLN A 63 -3.27 -12.79 7.09
C GLN A 63 -2.39 -13.77 7.86
N THR A 64 -2.54 -13.77 9.17
CA THR A 64 -1.92 -14.76 10.04
C THR A 64 -2.93 -15.25 11.08
N SER A 65 -2.84 -16.52 11.43
CA SER A 65 -3.54 -17.13 12.56
C SER A 65 -2.57 -17.52 13.68
N ASP A 66 -1.31 -17.10 13.58
CA ASP A 66 -0.26 -17.38 14.56
C ASP A 66 -0.59 -16.72 15.90
N THR A 67 -0.76 -17.55 16.93
CA THR A 67 -1.10 -17.09 18.27
C THR A 67 0.04 -16.35 18.97
N ASP A 68 1.29 -16.52 18.51
CA ASP A 68 2.44 -15.78 19.04
C ASP A 68 2.33 -14.26 18.73
N CYS A 69 1.55 -13.88 17.71
CA CYS A 69 1.20 -12.49 17.47
C CYS A 69 0.41 -11.85 18.63
N LEU A 70 -0.29 -12.68 19.42
CA LEU A 70 -1.10 -12.23 20.57
C LEU A 70 -0.29 -12.09 21.86
N ASP A 71 0.97 -12.50 21.85
CA ASP A 71 1.89 -12.38 22.99
C ASP A 71 2.76 -11.12 22.80
N ALA A 72 2.70 -10.21 23.79
CA ALA A 72 3.47 -8.97 23.75
C ALA A 72 5.00 -9.20 23.81
N ASP A 73 5.42 -10.30 24.43
CA ASP A 73 6.83 -10.67 24.61
C ASP A 73 7.39 -11.49 23.44
N SER A 74 6.54 -11.94 22.52
CA SER A 74 6.99 -12.66 21.31
C SER A 74 7.75 -11.74 20.37
N ILE A 75 8.95 -12.17 19.99
CA ILE A 75 9.85 -11.50 19.04
C ILE A 75 10.09 -12.34 17.80
N THR A 76 9.40 -13.46 17.66
CA THR A 76 9.60 -14.42 16.57
C THR A 76 8.38 -14.57 15.66
N ASP A 77 7.26 -13.98 16.00
CA ASP A 77 6.06 -14.00 15.17
C ASP A 77 6.21 -13.15 13.90
N VAL A 78 5.29 -13.34 12.96
CA VAL A 78 5.36 -12.68 11.65
C VAL A 78 5.15 -11.18 11.74
N MET A 79 4.31 -10.69 12.66
CA MET A 79 4.03 -9.25 12.78
C MET A 79 5.24 -8.53 13.39
N TYR A 80 5.81 -9.07 14.48
CA TYR A 80 7.05 -8.53 15.03
C TYR A 80 8.16 -8.50 13.99
N SER A 81 8.39 -9.62 13.29
CA SER A 81 9.46 -9.75 12.30
C SER A 81 9.30 -8.78 11.13
N ALA A 82 8.07 -8.55 10.67
CA ALA A 82 7.80 -7.58 9.61
C ALA A 82 7.98 -6.13 10.09
N ALA A 83 7.62 -5.83 11.34
CA ALA A 83 7.80 -4.52 11.95
C ALA A 83 9.29 -4.21 12.20
N ASP A 84 10.05 -5.18 12.73
CA ASP A 84 11.50 -5.05 12.97
C ASP A 84 12.29 -4.83 11.68
N LEU A 85 11.79 -5.33 10.55
CA LEU A 85 12.34 -5.12 9.22
C LEU A 85 11.78 -3.89 8.50
N ASP A 86 11.03 -3.02 9.17
CA ASP A 86 10.44 -1.80 8.62
C ASP A 86 9.73 -2.03 7.27
N ARG A 87 8.80 -3.02 7.21
CA ARG A 87 8.09 -3.35 5.96
C ARG A 87 6.98 -2.33 5.68
N PHE A 88 7.28 -1.31 4.88
CA PHE A 88 6.35 -0.22 4.51
C PHE A 88 5.35 -0.58 3.42
N ARG A 89 5.47 -1.77 2.82
CA ARG A 89 4.61 -2.26 1.74
C ARG A 89 3.75 -3.45 2.15
N THR A 90 3.82 -3.85 3.42
CA THR A 90 3.19 -5.06 3.91
C THR A 90 2.21 -4.74 5.03
N ALA A 91 0.95 -5.12 4.86
CA ALA A 91 -0.08 -5.06 5.89
C ALA A 91 -0.47 -6.48 6.30
N ILE A 92 -0.40 -6.79 7.60
CA ILE A 92 -0.73 -8.11 8.12
C ILE A 92 -1.97 -8.01 9.01
N LEU A 93 -2.99 -8.82 8.72
CA LEU A 93 -4.23 -8.92 9.48
C LEU A 93 -4.24 -10.23 10.30
N TYR A 94 -4.44 -10.12 11.60
CA TYR A 94 -4.69 -11.28 12.45
C TYR A 94 -6.12 -11.79 12.26
N HIS A 95 -6.27 -13.07 12.03
CA HIS A 95 -7.55 -13.78 12.11
C HIS A 95 -7.34 -15.22 12.61
N PRO A 96 -8.06 -15.69 13.64
CA PRO A 96 -7.80 -16.99 14.28
C PRO A 96 -8.09 -18.18 13.38
N THR A 97 -8.89 -17.99 12.33
CA THR A 97 -9.27 -19.06 11.40
C THR A 97 -8.37 -19.03 10.17
N ILE A 98 -7.61 -20.10 9.97
CA ILE A 98 -6.83 -20.34 8.75
C ILE A 98 -7.78 -20.42 7.55
N GLY A 99 -7.43 -19.80 6.44
CA GLY A 99 -8.24 -19.81 5.21
C GLY A 99 -9.52 -18.98 5.27
N ALA A 100 -9.68 -18.11 6.29
CA ALA A 100 -10.85 -17.23 6.39
C ALA A 100 -10.94 -16.20 5.24
N GLY A 101 -9.86 -16.00 4.47
CA GLY A 101 -9.81 -14.98 3.43
C GLY A 101 -9.87 -13.55 3.97
N ALA A 102 -9.40 -13.34 5.21
CA ALA A 102 -9.52 -12.06 5.90
C ALA A 102 -8.75 -10.94 5.19
N ALA A 103 -7.54 -11.23 4.67
CA ALA A 103 -6.78 -10.27 3.88
C ALA A 103 -7.51 -9.91 2.57
N ALA A 104 -8.12 -10.89 1.89
CA ALA A 104 -8.88 -10.65 0.67
C ALA A 104 -10.14 -9.81 0.93
N ALA A 105 -10.87 -10.09 2.01
CA ALA A 105 -12.03 -9.30 2.42
C ALA A 105 -11.61 -7.85 2.78
N TYR A 106 -10.47 -7.68 3.43
CA TYR A 106 -9.93 -6.38 3.80
C TYR A 106 -9.59 -5.53 2.57
N VAL A 107 -8.83 -6.09 1.65
CA VAL A 107 -8.48 -5.43 0.38
C VAL A 107 -9.70 -5.16 -0.48
N GLY A 108 -10.56 -6.16 -0.68
CA GLY A 108 -11.77 -6.02 -1.49
C GLY A 108 -12.76 -4.98 -0.95
N ASN A 109 -12.76 -4.74 0.36
CA ASN A 109 -13.59 -3.71 0.98
C ASN A 109 -13.02 -2.30 0.82
N ALA A 110 -11.70 -2.11 0.79
CA ALA A 110 -11.08 -0.79 0.90
C ALA A 110 -10.41 -0.31 -0.40
N LEU A 111 -9.74 -1.19 -1.15
CA LEU A 111 -8.91 -0.80 -2.29
C LEU A 111 -9.71 -0.26 -3.50
N GLY A 112 -11.00 -0.60 -3.61
CA GLY A 112 -11.87 -0.10 -4.67
C GLY A 112 -12.32 1.35 -4.52
N TYR A 113 -12.04 1.99 -3.40
CA TYR A 113 -12.35 3.41 -3.18
C TYR A 113 -11.24 4.31 -3.71
N ASP A 114 -11.62 5.53 -4.11
CA ASP A 114 -10.64 6.56 -4.46
C ASP A 114 -9.72 6.86 -3.28
N PRO A 115 -8.41 6.97 -3.50
CA PRO A 115 -7.46 7.42 -2.48
C PRO A 115 -7.88 8.76 -1.87
N GLY A 116 -7.72 8.89 -0.55
CA GLY A 116 -8.17 10.05 0.22
C GLY A 116 -9.61 9.93 0.77
N THR A 117 -10.47 9.10 0.14
CA THR A 117 -11.87 8.93 0.59
C THR A 117 -12.06 7.73 1.52
N VAL A 118 -11.03 6.91 1.71
CA VAL A 118 -11.09 5.67 2.48
C VAL A 118 -10.06 5.67 3.59
N THR A 119 -10.48 5.23 4.78
CA THR A 119 -9.56 4.75 5.82
C THR A 119 -9.68 3.24 5.93
N TRP A 120 -8.59 2.56 6.25
CA TRP A 120 -8.54 1.12 6.43
C TRP A 120 -9.03 0.67 7.82
N LYS A 121 -9.26 1.61 8.71
CA LYS A 121 -9.94 1.43 9.99
C LYS A 121 -11.44 1.55 9.83
N PHE A 122 -12.21 0.95 10.78
CA PHE A 122 -13.68 1.01 10.84
C PHE A 122 -14.40 0.33 9.67
N ARG A 123 -13.75 -0.60 8.97
CA ARG A 123 -14.36 -1.34 7.85
C ARG A 123 -15.08 -2.58 8.34
N GLU A 124 -16.33 -2.73 7.96
CA GLU A 124 -17.07 -3.97 8.18
C GLU A 124 -16.76 -4.95 7.05
N LEU A 125 -16.16 -6.08 7.40
CA LEU A 125 -15.77 -7.10 6.43
C LEU A 125 -16.86 -8.17 6.37
N VAL A 126 -17.59 -8.20 5.26
CA VAL A 126 -18.69 -9.15 5.04
C VAL A 126 -18.14 -10.57 4.87
N GLY A 127 -18.84 -11.53 5.48
CA GLY A 127 -18.48 -12.96 5.37
C GLY A 127 -17.44 -13.46 6.36
N LEU A 128 -16.85 -12.58 7.17
CA LEU A 128 -15.92 -12.99 8.23
C LEU A 128 -16.64 -13.19 9.56
N THR A 129 -16.28 -14.27 10.25
CA THR A 129 -16.76 -14.52 11.61
C THR A 129 -16.00 -13.63 12.59
N SER A 130 -16.72 -12.91 13.44
CA SER A 130 -16.11 -12.14 14.52
C SER A 130 -15.46 -13.05 15.55
N TYR A 131 -14.42 -12.56 16.18
CA TYR A 131 -13.71 -13.23 17.28
C TYR A 131 -13.44 -12.23 18.40
N THR A 132 -13.11 -12.74 19.57
CA THR A 132 -12.85 -11.93 20.76
C THR A 132 -11.41 -12.10 21.20
N LEU A 133 -10.71 -11.00 21.41
CA LEU A 133 -9.39 -10.93 22.02
C LEU A 133 -9.49 -10.26 23.38
N THR A 134 -8.62 -10.64 24.30
CA THR A 134 -8.41 -9.88 25.54
C THR A 134 -7.77 -8.53 25.21
N SER A 135 -7.89 -7.57 26.14
CA SER A 135 -7.24 -6.26 25.96
C SER A 135 -5.71 -6.36 25.80
N ALA A 136 -5.08 -7.33 26.47
CA ALA A 136 -3.64 -7.58 26.35
C ALA A 136 -3.27 -8.13 24.96
N GLN A 137 -4.01 -9.11 24.46
CA GLN A 137 -3.81 -9.67 23.13
C GLN A 137 -4.00 -8.62 22.02
N ARG A 138 -5.07 -7.83 22.15
CA ARG A 138 -5.32 -6.69 21.25
C ARG A 138 -4.14 -5.71 21.26
N ALA A 139 -3.65 -5.33 22.43
CA ALA A 139 -2.54 -4.41 22.58
C ALA A 139 -1.25 -4.99 21.96
N ALA A 140 -1.00 -6.29 22.12
CA ALA A 140 0.16 -6.97 21.53
C ALA A 140 0.17 -6.88 19.99
N VAL A 141 -0.96 -7.16 19.33
CA VAL A 141 -1.09 -7.05 17.86
C VAL A 141 -0.83 -5.61 17.41
N LEU A 142 -1.47 -4.63 18.06
CA LEU A 142 -1.37 -3.23 17.67
C LEU A 142 0.04 -2.63 17.91
N ALA A 143 0.74 -3.10 18.96
CA ALA A 143 2.11 -2.69 19.24
C ALA A 143 3.11 -3.14 18.14
N LYS A 144 2.78 -4.23 17.43
CA LYS A 144 3.55 -4.77 16.30
C LYS A 144 3.06 -4.23 14.94
N ALA A 145 2.30 -3.13 14.93
CA ALA A 145 1.68 -2.56 13.74
C ALA A 145 0.80 -3.55 12.95
N GLY A 146 0.28 -4.59 13.63
CA GLY A 146 -0.66 -5.54 13.07
C GLY A 146 -2.07 -4.96 13.01
N ASN A 147 -2.88 -5.52 12.12
CA ASN A 147 -4.29 -5.19 11.98
C ASN A 147 -5.15 -6.33 12.54
N LEU A 148 -6.35 -6.02 13.00
CA LEU A 148 -7.28 -6.99 13.56
C LEU A 148 -8.73 -6.57 13.31
N ILE A 149 -9.66 -7.49 13.59
CA ILE A 149 -11.10 -7.21 13.59
C ILE A 149 -11.56 -7.22 15.04
N GLU A 150 -12.28 -6.18 15.46
CA GLU A 150 -12.84 -6.09 16.79
C GLU A 150 -14.34 -5.76 16.73
N THR A 151 -15.07 -6.16 17.78
CA THR A 151 -16.49 -5.80 17.91
C THR A 151 -16.62 -4.60 18.83
N VAL A 152 -17.07 -3.47 18.27
CA VAL A 152 -17.34 -2.24 19.01
C VAL A 152 -18.81 -1.87 18.84
N ALA A 153 -19.52 -1.69 19.94
CA ALA A 153 -20.95 -1.35 19.97
C ALA A 153 -21.81 -2.29 19.09
N GLY A 154 -21.48 -3.58 19.06
CA GLY A 154 -22.20 -4.62 18.31
C GLY A 154 -21.82 -4.69 16.81
N ARG A 155 -20.86 -3.92 16.34
CA ARG A 155 -20.36 -3.95 14.95
C ARG A 155 -18.97 -4.53 14.90
N SER A 156 -18.74 -5.50 14.01
CA SER A 156 -17.41 -6.06 13.74
C SER A 156 -16.70 -5.17 12.72
N ILE A 157 -15.64 -4.52 13.16
CA ILE A 157 -14.90 -3.54 12.37
C ILE A 157 -13.40 -3.81 12.40
N THR A 158 -12.71 -3.39 11.36
CA THR A 158 -11.25 -3.40 11.32
C THR A 158 -10.67 -2.36 12.27
N CYS A 159 -9.55 -2.69 12.88
CA CYS A 159 -8.82 -1.85 13.82
C CYS A 159 -7.44 -1.52 13.27
N ASP A 160 -7.04 -0.28 13.45
CA ASP A 160 -5.85 0.43 12.98
C ASP A 160 -5.82 0.69 11.48
N GLY A 161 -5.34 -0.17 10.63
CA GLY A 161 -5.12 0.11 9.20
C GLY A 161 -3.70 0.55 8.91
N LYS A 162 -2.71 -0.18 9.45
CA LYS A 162 -1.29 0.10 9.32
C LYS A 162 -0.57 -0.94 8.48
N VAL A 163 0.51 -0.51 7.83
CA VAL A 163 1.55 -1.40 7.33
C VAL A 163 2.51 -1.75 8.46
N SER A 164 3.27 -2.84 8.33
CA SER A 164 4.17 -3.34 9.37
C SER A 164 5.26 -2.34 9.78
N GLY A 165 5.67 -1.42 8.90
CA GLY A 165 6.55 -0.30 9.23
C GLY A 165 5.89 0.83 10.04
N GLY A 166 4.63 0.65 10.49
CA GLY A 166 3.93 1.55 11.39
C GLY A 166 3.16 2.70 10.74
N GLU A 167 3.34 2.94 9.43
CA GLU A 167 2.62 3.98 8.69
C GLU A 167 1.19 3.53 8.36
N TRP A 168 0.31 4.48 8.05
CA TRP A 168 -1.06 4.21 7.67
C TRP A 168 -1.16 3.73 6.21
N ILE A 169 -1.99 2.72 5.95
CA ILE A 169 -2.16 2.16 4.60
C ILE A 169 -2.74 3.21 3.64
N ASP A 170 -3.67 4.05 4.10
CA ASP A 170 -4.28 5.13 3.30
C ASP A 170 -3.25 6.18 2.88
N VAL A 171 -2.30 6.51 3.76
CA VAL A 171 -1.16 7.40 3.44
C VAL A 171 -0.29 6.79 2.34
N ILE A 172 0.12 5.53 2.50
CA ILE A 172 0.95 4.83 1.50
C ILE A 172 0.23 4.74 0.15
N HIS A 173 -1.04 4.32 0.18
CA HIS A 173 -1.86 4.20 -1.03
C HIS A 173 -2.06 5.56 -1.73
N GLY A 174 -2.34 6.61 -0.95
CA GLY A 174 -2.49 7.97 -1.48
C GLY A 174 -1.23 8.50 -2.15
N LEU A 175 -0.06 8.29 -1.54
CA LEU A 175 1.23 8.69 -2.10
C LEU A 175 1.59 7.91 -3.37
N ASP A 176 1.29 6.61 -3.41
CA ASP A 176 1.51 5.79 -4.59
C ASP A 176 0.60 6.22 -5.75
N TRP A 177 -0.65 6.53 -5.45
CA TRP A 177 -1.59 7.06 -6.42
C TRP A 177 -1.12 8.41 -7.00
N ILE A 178 -0.66 9.34 -6.14
CA ILE A 178 -0.10 10.63 -6.60
C ILE A 178 1.06 10.37 -7.57
N ARG A 179 1.98 9.46 -7.22
CA ARG A 179 3.15 9.13 -8.04
C ARG A 179 2.74 8.56 -9.41
N ALA A 180 1.84 7.58 -9.42
CA ALA A 180 1.38 6.92 -10.64
C ALA A 180 0.67 7.90 -11.57
N ARG A 181 -0.30 8.65 -11.04
CA ARG A 181 -1.05 9.65 -11.82
C ARG A 181 -0.18 10.78 -12.31
N MET A 182 0.80 11.22 -11.52
CA MET A 182 1.77 12.24 -11.94
C MET A 182 2.62 11.75 -13.11
N ALA A 183 3.08 10.50 -13.07
CA ALA A 183 3.83 9.90 -14.19
C ALA A 183 2.99 9.83 -15.47
N GLU A 184 1.73 9.37 -15.37
CA GLU A 184 0.80 9.31 -16.49
C GLU A 184 0.53 10.68 -17.10
N ARG A 185 0.26 11.71 -16.27
CA ARG A 185 0.02 13.09 -16.74
C ARG A 185 1.24 13.67 -17.44
N VAL A 186 2.42 13.51 -16.84
CA VAL A 186 3.68 13.99 -17.44
C VAL A 186 3.97 13.27 -18.75
N PHE A 187 3.76 11.95 -18.82
CA PHE A 187 3.87 11.18 -20.05
C PHE A 187 2.88 11.66 -21.11
N GLY A 188 1.64 11.94 -20.73
CA GLY A 188 0.60 12.49 -21.59
C GLY A 188 1.02 13.78 -22.31
N VAL A 189 1.82 14.65 -21.64
CA VAL A 189 2.36 15.88 -22.28
C VAL A 189 3.24 15.54 -23.49
N PHE A 190 4.10 14.51 -23.36
CA PHE A 190 4.98 14.12 -24.47
C PHE A 190 4.20 13.54 -25.66
N VAL A 191 3.18 12.74 -25.37
CA VAL A 191 2.32 12.11 -26.40
C VAL A 191 1.43 13.15 -27.09
N ALA A 192 0.93 14.14 -26.36
CA ALA A 192 0.06 15.17 -26.90
C ALA A 192 0.78 16.18 -27.84
N GLN A 193 2.11 16.22 -27.85
CA GLN A 193 2.84 17.11 -28.76
C GLN A 193 2.83 16.53 -30.19
N PRO A 194 2.34 17.27 -31.21
CA PRO A 194 2.23 16.76 -32.59
C PRO A 194 3.54 16.21 -33.17
N ALA A 195 4.68 16.75 -32.74
CA ALA A 195 6.01 16.29 -33.13
C ALA A 195 6.77 15.55 -32.03
N GLY A 196 6.10 15.17 -30.96
CA GLY A 196 6.70 14.46 -29.80
C GLY A 196 7.78 15.25 -29.03
N LYS A 197 7.91 16.58 -29.29
CA LYS A 197 8.98 17.40 -28.74
C LYS A 197 8.49 18.38 -27.68
N VAL A 198 8.93 18.20 -26.43
CA VAL A 198 8.90 19.22 -25.39
C VAL A 198 10.29 19.87 -25.32
N PRO A 199 10.42 21.16 -25.67
CA PRO A 199 11.74 21.79 -25.72
C PRO A 199 12.29 22.11 -24.33
N PHE A 200 13.62 22.11 -24.18
CA PHE A 200 14.31 22.65 -23.01
C PHE A 200 14.28 24.18 -22.98
N SER A 201 13.12 24.73 -22.83
CA SER A 201 12.83 26.17 -22.69
C SER A 201 11.90 26.36 -21.51
N ASP A 202 11.79 27.58 -20.99
CA ASP A 202 10.85 27.87 -19.89
C ASP A 202 9.41 27.51 -20.27
N LYS A 203 9.04 27.64 -21.56
CA LYS A 203 7.73 27.21 -22.08
C LYS A 203 7.53 25.69 -21.96
N GLY A 204 8.54 24.90 -22.36
CA GLY A 204 8.45 23.43 -22.27
C GLY A 204 8.47 22.93 -20.84
N ILE A 205 9.28 23.54 -19.97
CA ILE A 205 9.29 23.25 -18.53
C ILE A 205 7.95 23.59 -17.90
N ALA A 206 7.34 24.72 -18.28
CA ALA A 206 6.03 25.13 -17.77
C ALA A 206 4.92 24.15 -18.16
N LEU A 207 4.96 23.53 -19.33
CA LEU A 207 3.98 22.49 -19.72
C LEU A 207 4.02 21.30 -18.74
N LEU A 208 5.21 20.77 -18.47
CA LEU A 208 5.39 19.65 -17.53
C LEU A 208 5.00 20.06 -16.10
N HIS A 209 5.40 21.26 -15.69
CA HIS A 209 5.06 21.79 -14.36
C HIS A 209 3.56 21.97 -14.15
N THR A 210 2.82 22.35 -15.19
CA THR A 210 1.37 22.48 -15.12
C THR A 210 0.71 21.15 -14.77
N GLU A 211 1.16 20.04 -15.37
CA GLU A 211 0.62 18.71 -15.05
C GLU A 211 0.98 18.24 -13.64
N VAL A 212 2.20 18.52 -13.20
CA VAL A 212 2.59 18.25 -11.79
C VAL A 212 1.66 19.01 -10.83
N ARG A 213 1.41 20.29 -11.09
CA ARG A 213 0.50 21.09 -10.26
C ARG A 213 -0.95 20.61 -10.34
N ALA A 214 -1.42 20.22 -11.53
CA ALA A 214 -2.76 19.68 -11.70
C ALA A 214 -2.96 18.39 -10.89
N GLN A 215 -1.94 17.51 -10.85
CA GLN A 215 -2.00 16.31 -10.03
C GLN A 215 -2.02 16.60 -8.53
N LEU A 216 -1.23 17.56 -8.07
CA LEU A 216 -1.24 17.96 -6.66
C LEU A 216 -2.54 18.63 -6.26
N GLN A 217 -3.14 19.42 -7.16
CA GLN A 217 -4.46 20.01 -6.92
C GLN A 217 -5.54 18.91 -6.86
N GLU A 218 -5.52 17.92 -7.76
CA GLU A 218 -6.44 16.77 -7.69
C GLU A 218 -6.26 15.99 -6.39
N ALA A 219 -5.03 15.80 -5.92
CA ALA A 219 -4.75 15.14 -4.66
C ALA A 219 -5.32 15.94 -3.46
N GLN A 220 -5.28 17.25 -3.51
CA GLN A 220 -5.92 18.11 -2.51
C GLN A 220 -7.45 18.04 -2.59
N ASP A 221 -8.02 18.09 -3.77
CA ASP A 221 -9.47 18.03 -3.98
C ASP A 221 -10.08 16.68 -3.57
N ARG A 222 -9.24 15.63 -3.48
CA ARG A 222 -9.59 14.28 -3.01
C ARG A 222 -9.19 14.02 -1.55
N ASP A 223 -8.82 15.04 -0.80
CA ASP A 223 -8.38 14.93 0.60
C ASP A 223 -7.19 13.98 0.84
N VAL A 224 -6.34 13.76 -0.19
CA VAL A 224 -5.06 13.04 -0.02
C VAL A 224 -4.00 14.00 0.53
N LEU A 225 -3.99 15.25 0.06
CA LEU A 225 -3.08 16.30 0.52
C LEU A 225 -3.84 17.48 1.13
N ASP A 226 -3.26 18.04 2.17
CA ASP A 226 -3.68 19.34 2.70
C ASP A 226 -3.39 20.47 1.71
N ALA A 227 -4.11 21.57 1.86
CA ALA A 227 -3.77 22.81 1.18
C ALA A 227 -2.37 23.32 1.58
N GLY A 228 -1.74 24.06 0.67
CA GLY A 228 -0.43 24.67 0.92
C GLY A 228 0.76 23.85 0.44
N TRP A 229 0.53 22.83 -0.40
CA TRP A 229 1.61 22.17 -1.12
C TRP A 229 2.39 23.14 -2.00
N THR A 230 3.66 22.86 -2.23
CA THR A 230 4.57 23.69 -3.00
C THR A 230 5.27 22.90 -4.09
N THR A 231 5.67 23.58 -5.16
CA THR A 231 6.44 22.96 -6.24
C THR A 231 7.61 23.86 -6.63
N SER A 232 8.69 23.26 -7.10
CA SER A 232 9.83 23.97 -7.66
C SER A 232 10.31 23.30 -8.95
N VAL A 233 10.62 24.13 -9.95
CA VAL A 233 11.20 23.70 -11.21
C VAL A 233 12.38 24.61 -11.58
N PRO A 234 13.41 24.09 -12.27
CA PRO A 234 14.54 24.91 -12.69
C PRO A 234 14.13 25.83 -13.85
N ARG A 235 14.75 26.99 -13.95
CA ARG A 235 14.67 27.82 -15.18
C ARG A 235 15.55 27.22 -16.27
N ALA A 236 15.13 27.33 -17.52
CA ALA A 236 15.91 26.84 -18.65
C ALA A 236 17.35 27.40 -18.68
N ALA A 237 17.53 28.68 -18.33
CA ALA A 237 18.83 29.33 -18.27
C ALA A 237 19.78 28.75 -17.20
N ALA A 238 19.24 28.13 -16.15
CA ALA A 238 20.04 27.53 -15.08
C ALA A 238 20.54 26.11 -15.43
N LEU A 239 20.08 25.52 -16.54
CA LEU A 239 20.46 24.17 -16.95
C LEU A 239 21.79 24.20 -17.74
N SER A 240 22.74 23.39 -17.29
CA SER A 240 24.02 23.22 -18.00
C SER A 240 23.85 22.55 -19.35
N SER A 241 24.87 22.69 -20.22
CA SER A 241 24.90 22.01 -21.52
C SER A 241 24.83 20.49 -21.38
N ALA A 242 25.49 19.90 -20.37
CA ALA A 242 25.46 18.48 -20.10
C ALA A 242 24.05 18.00 -19.72
N GLN A 243 23.35 18.74 -18.87
CA GLN A 243 21.96 18.43 -18.50
C GLN A 243 21.01 18.48 -19.70
N ARG A 244 21.18 19.45 -20.59
CA ARG A 244 20.39 19.53 -21.84
C ARG A 244 20.71 18.39 -22.81
N GLN A 245 21.99 17.98 -22.89
CA GLN A 245 22.41 16.85 -23.72
C GLN A 245 21.88 15.51 -23.21
N SER A 246 21.76 15.32 -21.89
CA SER A 246 21.16 14.11 -21.31
C SER A 246 19.66 13.97 -21.60
N ARG A 247 18.99 15.02 -22.06
CA ARG A 247 17.54 15.11 -22.30
C ARG A 247 16.67 14.79 -21.07
N VAL A 248 17.25 14.93 -19.89
CA VAL A 248 16.54 14.74 -18.60
C VAL A 248 16.38 16.11 -17.94
N LEU A 249 15.14 16.49 -17.62
CA LEU A 249 14.86 17.68 -16.82
C LEU A 249 15.13 17.33 -15.33
N PRO A 250 16.15 17.89 -14.72
CA PRO A 250 16.45 17.61 -13.30
C PRO A 250 15.58 18.47 -12.38
N SER A 251 15.50 18.06 -11.12
CA SER A 251 15.06 18.91 -10.00
C SER A 251 13.64 19.48 -10.13
N VAL A 252 12.71 18.72 -10.66
CA VAL A 252 11.28 18.95 -10.43
C VAL A 252 10.94 18.39 -9.08
N THR A 253 10.65 19.27 -8.12
CA THR A 253 10.35 18.85 -6.74
C THR A 253 9.00 19.38 -6.28
N TRP A 254 8.40 18.67 -5.33
CA TRP A 254 7.21 19.13 -4.64
C TRP A 254 7.26 18.74 -3.17
N ALA A 255 6.53 19.47 -2.33
CA ALA A 255 6.33 19.18 -0.92
C ALA A 255 4.88 19.46 -0.54
N GLY A 256 4.30 18.62 0.29
CA GLY A 256 2.95 18.72 0.78
C GLY A 256 2.77 17.93 2.06
N ARG A 257 1.66 18.14 2.75
CA ARG A 257 1.24 17.40 3.94
C ARG A 257 0.10 16.48 3.55
N VAL A 258 0.12 15.24 4.04
CA VAL A 258 -1.00 14.30 3.88
C VAL A 258 -2.11 14.68 4.86
N THR A 259 -3.35 14.66 4.41
CA THR A 259 -4.53 15.02 5.22
C THR A 259 -4.76 14.01 6.34
N GLY A 260 -4.70 12.71 6.05
CA GLY A 260 -4.96 11.64 7.03
C GLY A 260 -6.42 11.57 7.50
N ALA A 261 -6.74 10.52 8.26
CA ALA A 261 -8.09 10.28 8.77
C ALA A 261 -8.17 10.52 10.30
N ILE A 262 -9.32 11.01 10.78
CA ILE A 262 -9.57 11.14 12.23
C ILE A 262 -10.04 9.80 12.76
N HIS A 263 -9.25 9.18 13.64
CA HIS A 263 -9.54 7.86 14.24
C HIS A 263 -10.06 7.94 15.68
N ALA A 264 -9.95 9.10 16.33
CA ALA A 264 -10.44 9.27 17.70
C ALA A 264 -10.82 10.73 17.96
N ILE A 265 -11.78 10.95 18.86
CA ILE A 265 -12.20 12.27 19.33
C ILE A 265 -12.28 12.27 20.86
N ASN A 266 -11.79 13.34 21.48
CA ASN A 266 -11.93 13.57 22.91
C ASN A 266 -13.02 14.63 23.15
N ILE A 267 -14.14 14.23 23.77
CA ILE A 267 -15.25 15.12 24.09
C ILE A 267 -15.24 15.41 25.58
N ARG A 268 -15.22 16.69 25.94
CA ARG A 268 -15.35 17.14 27.34
C ARG A 268 -16.60 18.02 27.47
N GLY A 269 -17.51 17.61 28.34
CA GLY A 269 -18.71 18.38 28.71
C GLY A 269 -18.66 18.86 30.17
N ARG A 270 -19.24 19.99 30.48
CA ARG A 270 -19.55 20.42 31.86
C ARG A 270 -21.07 20.56 31.99
N VAL A 271 -21.63 19.94 33.03
CA VAL A 271 -23.04 20.14 33.43
C VAL A 271 -23.03 21.02 34.66
N ALA A 272 -23.70 22.16 34.61
CA ALA A 272 -24.01 22.98 35.76
C ALA A 272 -25.38 22.57 36.29
N ALA A 273 -25.51 22.37 37.62
CA ALA A 273 -26.78 22.11 38.29
C ALA A 273 -27.41 23.44 38.72
#